data_856a59aff71771668a9b4f5ab9293204
#
_entry.id   856a59aff71771668a9b4f5ab9293204
#
_cell.length_a   1.000
_cell.length_b   1.000
_cell.length_c   1.000
_cell.angle_alpha   90.00
_cell.angle_beta   90.00
_cell.angle_gamma   90.00
#
_symmetry.space_group_name_H-M   'P 1'
#
loop_
_entity.id
_entity.type
_entity.pdbx_description
1 polymer ?
#
loop_
_entity_poly.entity_id
_entity_poly.type
_entity_poly.pdbx_seq_one_letter_code
_entity_poly.pdbx_strand_id
1 'polypeptide(L)'
;QPVQATEREQAIIAAVRNAAPGHGLDPARAAAFFHDQIEANKLVQYARLSQWQLAGAAPALPRHDLQRIIRPRLDDLQTDLLHQLASFDQTRSRQCARKLALALAQRQGDALHRAGMIRATGQLCD
;
A
#
# COMPACT_ATOMS: atom_id res chain seq x y z
N GLN A 1 -18.41 -2.09 -2.23
CA GLN A 1 -17.45 -1.02 -2.44
C GLN A 1 -17.95 -0.04 -3.50
N PRO A 2 -17.79 1.29 -3.30
CA PRO A 2 -18.24 2.25 -4.31
C PRO A 2 -17.50 2.06 -5.64
N VAL A 3 -18.21 2.23 -6.76
CA VAL A 3 -17.64 2.11 -8.10
C VAL A 3 -16.45 3.06 -8.28
N GLN A 4 -16.54 4.26 -7.73
CA GLN A 4 -15.46 5.26 -7.81
C GLN A 4 -14.16 4.79 -7.13
N ALA A 5 -14.24 4.05 -6.02
CA ALA A 5 -13.07 3.50 -5.35
C ALA A 5 -12.40 2.44 -6.22
N THR A 6 -13.17 1.58 -6.87
CA THR A 6 -12.65 0.56 -7.79
C THR A 6 -11.97 1.20 -9.00
N GLU A 7 -12.58 2.24 -9.58
CA GLU A 7 -12.00 2.98 -10.69
C GLU A 7 -10.69 3.65 -10.29
N ARG A 8 -10.64 4.22 -9.08
CA ARG A 8 -9.42 4.86 -8.55
C ARG A 8 -8.30 3.83 -8.38
N GLU A 9 -8.62 2.66 -7.84
CA GLU A 9 -7.65 1.58 -7.67
C GLU A 9 -7.10 1.11 -9.02
N GLN A 10 -7.96 0.94 -10.01
CA GLN A 10 -7.54 0.55 -11.36
C GLN A 10 -6.64 1.61 -11.99
N ALA A 11 -6.95 2.88 -11.77
CA ALA A 11 -6.14 3.99 -12.29
C ALA A 11 -4.75 4.01 -11.65
N ILE A 12 -4.65 3.74 -10.35
CA ILE A 12 -3.37 3.65 -9.65
C ILE A 12 -2.53 2.50 -10.22
N ILE A 13 -3.11 1.33 -10.38
CA ILE A 13 -2.40 0.17 -10.92
C ILE A 13 -1.93 0.44 -12.36
N ALA A 14 -2.76 1.06 -13.20
CA ALA A 14 -2.37 1.41 -14.56
C ALA A 14 -1.19 2.41 -14.57
N ALA A 15 -1.23 3.44 -13.71
CA ALA A 15 -0.16 4.42 -13.59
C ALA A 15 1.14 3.76 -13.12
N VAL A 16 1.07 2.85 -12.17
CA VAL A 16 2.21 2.11 -11.64
C VAL A 16 2.84 1.23 -12.73
N ARG A 17 2.02 0.52 -13.50
CA ARG A 17 2.51 -0.28 -14.63
C ARG A 17 3.25 0.58 -15.65
N ASN A 18 2.74 1.76 -15.96
CA ASN A 18 3.35 2.67 -16.91
C ASN A 18 4.67 3.25 -16.39
N ALA A 19 4.76 3.52 -15.10
CA ALA A 19 5.95 4.11 -14.48
C ALA A 19 7.06 3.08 -14.19
N ALA A 20 6.71 1.81 -14.03
CA ALA A 20 7.63 0.77 -13.57
C ALA A 20 8.90 0.63 -14.41
N PRO A 21 8.83 0.60 -15.76
CA PRO A 21 10.06 0.47 -16.57
C PRO A 21 11.07 1.60 -16.34
N GLY A 22 10.60 2.82 -16.08
CA GLY A 22 11.47 3.95 -15.77
C GLY A 22 12.26 3.78 -14.48
N HIS A 23 11.81 2.89 -13.59
CA HIS A 23 12.50 2.54 -12.35
C HIS A 23 13.24 1.21 -12.46
N GLY A 24 13.30 0.60 -13.63
CA GLY A 24 13.92 -0.71 -13.81
C GLY A 24 13.09 -1.86 -13.24
N LEU A 25 11.80 -1.67 -13.10
CA LEU A 25 10.88 -2.69 -12.57
C LEU A 25 10.03 -3.29 -13.68
N ASP A 26 9.76 -4.59 -13.55
CA ASP A 26 8.75 -5.25 -14.37
C ASP A 26 7.36 -4.71 -14.01
N PRO A 27 6.52 -4.33 -14.99
CA PRO A 27 5.19 -3.81 -14.70
C PRO A 27 4.32 -4.73 -13.84
N ALA A 28 4.38 -6.04 -14.05
CA ALA A 28 3.59 -7.01 -13.26
C ALA A 28 4.07 -7.06 -11.81
N ARG A 29 5.39 -6.96 -11.60
CA ARG A 29 5.99 -6.93 -10.26
C ARG A 29 5.51 -5.70 -9.48
N ALA A 30 5.59 -4.53 -10.11
CA ALA A 30 5.14 -3.29 -9.50
C ALA A 30 3.63 -3.31 -9.22
N ALA A 31 2.84 -3.81 -10.15
CA ALA A 31 1.39 -3.92 -9.98
C ALA A 31 1.02 -4.83 -8.81
N ALA A 32 1.69 -5.98 -8.67
CA ALA A 32 1.43 -6.91 -7.57
C ALA A 32 1.74 -6.27 -6.20
N PHE A 33 2.86 -5.58 -6.10
CA PHE A 33 3.24 -4.88 -4.87
C PHE A 33 2.23 -3.79 -4.51
N PHE A 34 1.82 -2.98 -5.48
CA PHE A 34 0.85 -1.91 -5.22
C PHE A 34 -0.55 -2.44 -4.93
N HIS A 35 -0.95 -3.53 -5.58
CA HIS A 35 -2.20 -4.20 -5.24
C HIS A 35 -2.20 -4.64 -3.77
N ASP A 36 -1.10 -5.20 -3.29
CA ASP A 36 -0.96 -5.58 -1.89
C ASP A 36 -1.05 -4.37 -0.95
N GLN A 37 -0.47 -3.22 -1.34
CA GLN A 37 -0.57 -2.00 -0.55
C GLN A 37 -2.02 -1.53 -0.46
N ILE A 38 -2.74 -1.54 -1.57
CA ILE A 38 -4.15 -1.13 -1.62
C ILE A 38 -4.99 -2.03 -0.71
N GLU A 39 -4.81 -3.36 -0.82
CA GLU A 39 -5.58 -4.31 -0.01
C GLU A 39 -5.25 -4.19 1.47
N ALA A 40 -3.98 -3.95 1.82
CA ALA A 40 -3.58 -3.72 3.20
C ALA A 40 -4.22 -2.45 3.77
N ASN A 41 -4.24 -1.37 2.99
CA ASN A 41 -4.87 -0.12 3.40
C ASN A 41 -6.37 -0.29 3.60
N LYS A 42 -7.05 -1.03 2.73
CA LYS A 42 -8.48 -1.31 2.86
C LYS A 42 -8.77 -2.10 4.13
N LEU A 43 -7.95 -3.12 4.43
CA LEU A 43 -8.08 -3.90 5.65
C LEU A 43 -8.04 -3.01 6.89
N VAL A 44 -7.04 -2.12 6.98
CA VAL A 44 -6.88 -1.23 8.11
C VAL A 44 -8.02 -0.22 8.18
N GLN A 45 -8.40 0.37 7.05
CA GLN A 45 -9.46 1.38 6.98
C GLN A 45 -10.81 0.81 7.40
N TYR A 46 -11.17 -0.38 6.91
CA TYR A 46 -12.46 -1.00 7.27
C TYR A 46 -12.51 -1.35 8.74
N ALA A 47 -11.44 -1.86 9.30
CA ALA A 47 -11.39 -2.18 10.72
C ALA A 47 -11.52 -0.91 11.58
N ARG A 48 -10.85 0.18 11.20
CA ARG A 48 -10.95 1.45 11.91
C ARG A 48 -12.33 2.08 11.79
N LEU A 49 -12.94 2.02 10.60
CA LEU A 49 -14.31 2.50 10.40
C LEU A 49 -15.29 1.75 11.30
N SER A 50 -15.15 0.44 11.41
CA SER A 50 -15.98 -0.36 12.30
C SER A 50 -15.81 0.06 13.76
N GLN A 51 -14.57 0.31 14.18
CA GLN A 51 -14.27 0.79 15.54
C GLN A 51 -14.91 2.15 15.80
N TRP A 52 -14.80 3.08 14.84
CA TRP A 52 -15.38 4.41 14.97
C TRP A 52 -16.90 4.38 15.00
N GLN A 53 -17.53 3.53 14.18
CA GLN A 53 -18.99 3.36 14.19
C GLN A 53 -19.49 2.83 15.52
N LEU A 54 -18.78 1.85 16.11
CA LEU A 54 -19.10 1.33 17.43
C LEU A 54 -18.94 2.37 18.53
N ALA A 55 -17.95 3.27 18.39
CA ALA A 55 -17.70 4.34 19.34
C ALA A 55 -18.59 5.58 19.11
N GLY A 56 -19.42 5.58 18.06
CA GLY A 56 -20.24 6.74 17.70
C GLY A 56 -19.47 7.90 17.12
N ALA A 57 -18.23 7.67 16.67
CA ALA A 57 -17.36 8.70 16.11
C ALA A 57 -16.97 8.33 14.68
N ALA A 58 -17.41 9.13 13.70
CA ALA A 58 -17.04 8.94 12.31
C ALA A 58 -16.36 10.22 11.80
N PRO A 59 -15.03 10.24 11.65
CA PRO A 59 -14.37 11.40 11.07
C PRO A 59 -14.72 11.51 9.60
N ALA A 60 -15.14 12.70 9.17
CA ALA A 60 -15.41 13.02 7.78
C ALA A 60 -14.40 14.05 7.30
N LEU A 61 -13.62 13.70 6.27
CA LEU A 61 -12.78 14.68 5.58
C LEU A 61 -13.58 15.31 4.44
N PRO A 62 -13.56 16.64 4.30
CA PRO A 62 -14.19 17.29 3.15
C PRO A 62 -13.59 16.77 1.84
N ARG A 63 -14.43 16.54 0.85
CA ARG A 63 -14.03 15.97 -0.44
C ARG A 63 -12.96 16.80 -1.15
N HIS A 64 -13.03 18.12 -1.03
CA HIS A 64 -12.05 19.00 -1.68
C HIS A 64 -10.64 18.86 -1.08
N ASP A 65 -10.53 18.54 0.21
CA ASP A 65 -9.22 18.31 0.84
C ASP A 65 -8.55 17.05 0.30
N LEU A 66 -9.33 16.00 0.00
CA LEU A 66 -8.80 14.80 -0.62
C LEU A 66 -8.19 15.12 -1.98
N GLN A 67 -8.84 15.94 -2.80
CA GLN A 67 -8.37 16.24 -4.15
C GLN A 67 -7.21 17.24 -4.16
N ARG A 68 -7.24 18.25 -3.29
CA ARG A 68 -6.29 19.36 -3.33
C ARG A 68 -5.02 19.11 -2.54
N ILE A 69 -5.11 18.36 -1.44
CA ILE A 69 -4.01 18.20 -0.49
C ILE A 69 -3.53 16.76 -0.44
N ILE A 70 -4.44 15.82 -0.28
CA ILE A 70 -4.10 14.43 0.00
C ILE A 70 -3.65 13.69 -1.26
N ARG A 71 -4.38 13.83 -2.37
CA ARG A 71 -4.04 13.11 -3.60
C ARG A 71 -2.67 13.45 -4.17
N PRO A 72 -2.24 14.72 -4.23
CA PRO A 72 -0.87 15.02 -4.66
C PRO A 72 0.20 14.37 -3.77
N ARG A 73 -0.04 14.32 -2.46
CA ARG A 73 0.88 13.65 -1.55
C ARG A 73 0.90 12.14 -1.76
N LEU A 74 -0.25 11.54 -2.07
CA LEU A 74 -0.33 10.11 -2.39
C LEU A 74 0.41 9.80 -3.68
N ASP A 75 0.34 10.68 -4.67
CA ASP A 75 1.08 10.53 -5.91
C ASP A 75 2.59 10.59 -5.68
N ASP A 76 3.06 11.49 -4.82
CA ASP A 76 4.48 11.58 -4.44
C ASP A 76 4.92 10.32 -3.70
N LEU A 77 4.11 9.83 -2.76
CA LEU A 77 4.39 8.59 -2.03
C LEU A 77 4.43 7.38 -2.97
N GLN A 78 3.58 7.37 -3.99
CA GLN A 78 3.55 6.32 -4.99
C GLN A 78 4.87 6.26 -5.76
N THR A 79 5.39 7.41 -6.17
CA THR A 79 6.70 7.51 -6.83
C THR A 79 7.81 7.05 -5.90
N ASP A 80 7.80 7.48 -4.65
CA ASP A 80 8.79 7.08 -3.64
C ASP A 80 8.77 5.57 -3.41
N LEU A 81 7.58 4.97 -3.33
CA LEU A 81 7.44 3.52 -3.15
C LEU A 81 8.00 2.73 -4.33
N LEU A 82 7.77 3.21 -5.56
CA LEU A 82 8.35 2.59 -6.75
C LEU A 82 9.88 2.62 -6.69
N HIS A 83 10.42 3.76 -6.29
CA HIS A 83 11.86 3.93 -6.15
C HIS A 83 12.43 2.96 -5.09
N GLN A 84 11.78 2.86 -3.96
CA GLN A 84 12.20 1.98 -2.88
C GLN A 84 12.08 0.50 -3.27
N LEU A 85 11.02 0.13 -3.98
CA LEU A 85 10.86 -1.24 -4.46
C LEU A 85 11.97 -1.61 -5.44
N ALA A 86 12.32 -0.70 -6.34
CA ALA A 86 13.42 -0.90 -7.28
C ALA A 86 14.74 -1.11 -6.55
N SER A 87 15.03 -0.29 -5.53
CA SER A 87 16.23 -0.43 -4.70
C SER A 87 16.24 -1.76 -3.95
N PHE A 88 15.11 -2.15 -3.40
CA PHE A 88 14.95 -3.42 -2.71
C PHE A 88 15.27 -4.59 -3.64
N ASP A 89 14.73 -4.58 -4.85
CA ASP A 89 14.94 -5.66 -5.81
C ASP A 89 16.41 -5.75 -6.26
N GLN A 90 17.12 -4.63 -6.35
CA GLN A 90 18.54 -4.62 -6.71
C GLN A 90 19.44 -5.23 -5.63
N THR A 91 19.06 -5.08 -4.36
CA THR A 91 19.85 -5.55 -3.22
C THR A 91 19.22 -6.75 -2.53
N ARG A 92 18.28 -7.40 -3.18
CA ARG A 92 17.46 -8.44 -2.59
C ARG A 92 18.30 -9.64 -2.16
N SER A 93 18.12 -10.07 -0.91
CA SER A 93 18.79 -11.22 -0.34
C SER A 93 18.13 -12.52 -0.79
N ARG A 94 18.93 -13.59 -0.88
CA ARG A 94 18.41 -14.95 -1.06
C ARG A 94 17.54 -15.40 0.10
N GLN A 95 17.72 -14.76 1.26
CA GLN A 95 16.94 -15.04 2.47
C GLN A 95 15.83 -14.02 2.68
N CYS A 96 15.28 -13.49 1.59
CA CYS A 96 14.26 -12.45 1.63
C CYS A 96 13.10 -12.81 2.57
N ALA A 97 12.49 -13.97 2.39
CA ALA A 97 11.34 -14.39 3.19
C ALA A 97 11.68 -14.47 4.69
N ARG A 98 12.85 -15.01 5.03
CA ARG A 98 13.31 -15.12 6.42
C ARG A 98 13.56 -13.75 7.03
N LYS A 99 14.24 -12.86 6.30
CA LYS A 99 14.54 -11.51 6.77
C LYS A 99 13.26 -10.69 6.93
N LEU A 100 12.32 -10.85 6.02
CA LEU A 100 11.02 -10.18 6.11
C LEU A 100 10.25 -10.67 7.34
N ALA A 101 10.19 -11.98 7.56
CA ALA A 101 9.50 -12.53 8.73
C ALA A 101 10.09 -12.00 10.04
N LEU A 102 11.42 -11.94 10.14
CA LEU A 102 12.10 -11.40 11.32
C LEU A 102 11.81 -9.91 11.50
N ALA A 103 11.83 -9.13 10.43
CA ALA A 103 11.53 -7.70 10.48
C ALA A 103 10.10 -7.45 10.95
N LEU A 104 9.14 -8.23 10.44
CA LEU A 104 7.74 -8.12 10.83
C LEU A 104 7.54 -8.50 12.32
N ALA A 105 8.24 -9.54 12.77
CA ALA A 105 8.16 -9.98 14.17
C ALA A 105 8.72 -8.94 15.15
N GLN A 106 9.72 -8.16 14.72
CA GLN A 106 10.35 -7.14 15.55
C GLN A 106 9.59 -5.81 15.56
N ARG A 107 8.69 -5.60 14.61
CA ARG A 107 7.91 -4.37 14.54
C ARG A 107 6.94 -4.27 15.70
N GLN A 108 6.90 -3.10 16.32
CA GLN A 108 5.93 -2.78 17.36
C GLN A 108 4.68 -2.19 16.72
N GLY A 109 3.55 -2.44 17.34
CA GLY A 109 2.26 -1.96 16.87
C GLY A 109 1.15 -2.89 17.32
N ASP A 110 -0.10 -2.47 17.12
CA ASP A 110 -1.26 -3.29 17.44
C ASP A 110 -1.43 -4.41 16.41
N ALA A 111 -2.36 -5.33 16.71
CA ALA A 111 -2.63 -6.48 15.84
C ALA A 111 -3.10 -6.05 14.45
N LEU A 112 -3.89 -4.98 14.38
CA LEU A 112 -4.39 -4.45 13.11
C LEU A 112 -3.25 -3.93 12.23
N HIS A 113 -2.33 -3.16 12.83
CA HIS A 113 -1.16 -2.64 12.11
C HIS A 113 -0.29 -3.78 11.58
N ARG A 114 -0.05 -4.80 12.40
CA ARG A 114 0.71 -6.00 11.99
C ARG A 114 0.03 -6.74 10.84
N ALA A 115 -1.28 -6.93 10.93
CA ALA A 115 -2.05 -7.58 9.86
C ALA A 115 -1.93 -6.81 8.54
N GLY A 116 -2.01 -5.48 8.61
CA GLY A 116 -1.81 -4.62 7.44
C GLY A 116 -0.44 -4.78 6.83
N MET A 117 0.61 -4.82 7.65
CA MET A 117 1.98 -4.99 7.17
C MET A 117 2.22 -6.36 6.53
N ILE A 118 1.68 -7.41 7.11
CA ILE A 118 1.75 -8.77 6.55
C ILE A 118 1.08 -8.79 5.17
N ARG A 119 -0.11 -8.21 5.06
CA ARG A 119 -0.84 -8.15 3.79
C ARG A 119 -0.09 -7.32 2.75
N ALA A 120 0.47 -6.16 3.16
CA ALA A 120 1.19 -5.26 2.25
C ALA A 120 2.45 -5.89 1.67
N THR A 121 3.09 -6.81 2.40
CA THR A 121 4.35 -7.44 2.00
C THR A 121 4.17 -8.87 1.51
N GLY A 122 2.93 -9.31 1.25
CA GLY A 122 2.62 -10.70 0.93
C GLY A 122 3.35 -11.25 -0.29
N GLN A 123 3.63 -10.41 -1.28
CA GLN A 123 4.33 -10.82 -2.51
C GLN A 123 5.72 -10.18 -2.64
N LEU A 124 6.22 -9.52 -1.59
CA LEU A 124 7.47 -8.76 -1.67
C LEU A 124 8.66 -9.65 -2.04
N CYS A 125 8.68 -10.88 -1.55
CA CYS A 125 9.78 -11.82 -1.77
C CYS A 125 9.55 -12.80 -2.93
N ASP A 126 8.47 -12.63 -3.67
CA ASP A 126 8.15 -13.51 -4.81
C ASP A 126 9.07 -13.29 -6.02
#